data_324ef05eb050143520d8fd157327c000
#
_entry.id   324ef05eb050143520d8fd157327c000
#
_cell.length_a   1.000
_cell.length_b   1.000
_cell.length_c   1.000
_cell.angle_alpha   90.00
_cell.angle_beta   90.00
_cell.angle_gamma   90.00
#
_symmetry.space_group_name_H-M   'P 1'
#
loop_
_entity.id
_entity.type
_entity.pdbx_description
1 polymer ?
#
loop_
_entity_poly.entity_id
_entity_poly.type
_entity_poly.pdbx_seq_one_letter_code
_entity_poly.pdbx_strand_id
1 'polypeptide(L)'
;MSDILTSYHKKSSIPTTEESNTDPSPAVQEFETEYRELANEYKAIMGEMYELFAAKHMDYGLNNISLGGDILNSKEDKKFSLTGLAIRLTDKISRLKNLLINGKNFVKGEGMEDTFIDIANYGIKGLLVGRDKWKK
;
A
#
# COMPACT_ATOMS: atom_id res chain seq x y z
N MET A 1 -7.83 4.76 25.45
CA MET A 1 -7.24 4.65 24.11
C MET A 1 -8.33 4.24 23.13
N SER A 2 -8.63 5.11 22.17
CA SER A 2 -9.47 4.70 21.05
C SER A 2 -8.76 3.58 20.30
N ASP A 3 -9.50 2.53 20.00
CA ASP A 3 -8.98 1.40 19.26
C ASP A 3 -8.61 1.85 17.83
N ILE A 4 -7.32 1.92 17.54
CA ILE A 4 -6.79 2.35 16.24
C ILE A 4 -7.37 1.49 15.10
N LEU A 5 -7.71 0.23 15.38
CA LEU A 5 -8.26 -0.68 14.39
C LEU A 5 -9.74 -0.39 14.06
N THR A 6 -10.49 0.26 14.95
CA THR A 6 -11.89 0.61 14.68
C THR A 6 -12.04 1.74 13.67
N SER A 7 -11.01 2.56 13.44
CA SER A 7 -11.04 3.61 12.42
C SER A 7 -11.11 3.08 10.99
N TYR A 8 -10.69 1.84 10.76
CA TYR A 8 -10.77 1.19 9.45
C TYR A 8 -12.20 0.77 9.05
N HIS A 9 -13.08 0.56 10.03
CA HIS A 9 -14.44 0.07 9.77
C HIS A 9 -15.44 1.15 9.36
N LYS A 10 -15.17 2.42 9.65
CA LYS A 10 -16.09 3.53 9.37
C LYS A 10 -16.17 3.98 7.90
N LYS A 11 -15.27 3.51 7.04
CA LYS A 11 -15.23 3.89 5.62
C LYS A 11 -15.50 2.76 4.63
N SER A 12 -15.91 1.58 5.10
CA SER A 12 -16.20 0.46 4.20
C SER A 12 -17.65 0.44 3.73
N SER A 13 -18.13 1.54 3.19
CA SER A 13 -19.31 1.55 2.32
C SER A 13 -18.91 1.57 0.84
N ILE A 14 -17.77 0.92 0.51
CA ILE A 14 -17.49 0.55 -0.87
C ILE A 14 -18.17 -0.80 -1.07
N PRO A 15 -19.12 -0.91 -2.01
CA PRO A 15 -19.81 -2.16 -2.27
C PRO A 15 -18.80 -3.24 -2.63
N THR A 16 -18.92 -4.40 -1.97
CA THR A 16 -18.27 -5.62 -2.40
C THR A 16 -18.72 -5.95 -3.81
N THR A 17 -17.77 -6.02 -4.74
CA THR A 17 -17.78 -6.72 -6.03
C THR A 17 -19.13 -7.30 -6.51
N GLU A 18 -20.07 -6.47 -6.81
CA GLU A 18 -20.96 -6.58 -7.93
C GLU A 18 -20.61 -5.40 -8.82
N GLU A 19 -20.45 -5.61 -10.09
CA GLU A 19 -20.05 -4.66 -11.11
C GLU A 19 -20.71 -3.31 -10.84
N SER A 20 -20.05 -2.46 -10.05
CA SER A 20 -20.46 -1.08 -9.95
C SER A 20 -20.02 -0.40 -11.23
N ASN A 21 -20.88 -0.48 -12.22
CA ASN A 21 -20.87 0.40 -13.37
C ASN A 21 -21.26 1.81 -12.89
N THR A 22 -20.54 2.29 -11.87
CA THR A 22 -20.71 3.64 -11.36
C THR A 22 -19.77 4.52 -12.16
N ASP A 23 -20.37 5.46 -12.90
CA ASP A 23 -19.64 6.54 -13.54
C ASP A 23 -18.70 7.19 -12.52
N PRO A 24 -17.50 7.65 -12.95
CA PRO A 24 -16.58 8.34 -12.07
C PRO A 24 -17.27 9.51 -11.35
N SER A 25 -16.88 9.78 -10.10
CA SER A 25 -17.43 10.94 -9.37
C SER A 25 -17.19 12.24 -10.14
N PRO A 26 -18.01 13.28 -9.90
CA PRO A 26 -17.82 14.59 -10.55
C PRO A 26 -16.38 15.13 -10.39
N ALA A 27 -15.78 14.95 -9.22
CA ALA A 27 -14.42 15.39 -8.96
C ALA A 27 -13.39 14.63 -9.83
N VAL A 28 -13.60 13.33 -10.05
CA VAL A 28 -12.73 12.52 -10.93
C VAL A 28 -12.90 12.96 -12.38
N GLN A 29 -14.12 13.19 -12.84
CA GLN A 29 -14.38 13.62 -14.21
C GLN A 29 -13.73 14.99 -14.50
N GLU A 30 -13.88 15.94 -13.59
CA GLU A 30 -13.27 17.27 -13.69
C GLU A 30 -11.75 17.18 -13.66
N PHE A 31 -11.20 16.41 -12.72
CA PHE A 31 -9.76 16.18 -12.62
C PHE A 31 -9.16 15.55 -13.89
N GLU A 32 -9.78 14.51 -14.42
CA GLU A 32 -9.29 13.83 -15.64
C GLU A 32 -9.41 14.70 -16.89
N THR A 33 -10.34 15.66 -16.88
CA THR A 33 -10.49 16.63 -17.98
C THR A 33 -9.43 17.72 -17.89
N GLU A 34 -9.22 18.29 -16.70
CA GLU A 34 -8.31 19.41 -16.49
C GLU A 34 -6.84 18.97 -16.44
N TYR A 35 -6.56 17.81 -15.82
CA TYR A 35 -5.21 17.29 -15.59
C TYR A 35 -4.98 15.94 -16.28
N ARG A 36 -5.27 15.84 -17.55
CA ARG A 36 -5.28 14.58 -18.31
C ARG A 36 -3.98 13.79 -18.22
N GLU A 37 -2.84 14.45 -18.46
CA GLU A 37 -1.54 13.77 -18.41
C GLU A 37 -1.21 13.25 -17.03
N LEU A 38 -1.46 14.04 -15.99
CA LEU A 38 -1.28 13.66 -14.59
C LEU A 38 -2.17 12.47 -14.23
N ALA A 39 -3.43 12.49 -14.62
CA ALA A 39 -4.38 11.41 -14.36
C ALA A 39 -3.96 10.10 -15.04
N ASN A 40 -3.50 10.18 -16.28
CA ASN A 40 -3.02 9.02 -17.02
C ASN A 40 -1.77 8.41 -16.38
N GLU A 41 -0.81 9.24 -15.98
CA GLU A 41 0.41 8.78 -15.32
C GLU A 41 0.12 8.17 -13.96
N TYR A 42 -0.78 8.76 -13.17
CA TYR A 42 -1.22 8.19 -11.89
C TYR A 42 -1.79 6.78 -12.06
N LYS A 43 -2.64 6.57 -13.07
CA LYS A 43 -3.22 5.26 -13.37
C LYS A 43 -2.17 4.26 -13.83
N ALA A 44 -1.20 4.70 -14.64
CA ALA A 44 -0.09 3.86 -15.09
C ALA A 44 0.76 3.38 -13.91
N ILE A 45 1.13 4.28 -13.00
CA ILE A 45 1.87 3.97 -11.78
C ILE A 45 1.08 2.98 -10.90
N MET A 46 -0.23 3.16 -10.73
CA MET A 46 -1.06 2.21 -9.98
C MET A 46 -1.02 0.80 -10.60
N GLY A 47 -1.04 0.71 -11.93
CA GLY A 47 -0.92 -0.55 -12.65
C GLY A 47 0.42 -1.24 -12.38
N GLU A 48 1.52 -0.52 -12.49
CA GLU A 48 2.87 -1.03 -12.18
C GLU A 48 3.00 -1.48 -10.73
N MET A 49 2.48 -0.70 -9.80
CA MET A 49 2.44 -1.05 -8.38
C MET A 49 1.67 -2.33 -8.11
N TYR A 50 0.54 -2.50 -8.79
CA TYR A 50 -0.29 -3.69 -8.64
C TYR A 50 0.42 -4.94 -9.17
N GLU A 51 1.05 -4.87 -10.33
CA GLU A 51 1.82 -5.99 -10.90
C GLU A 51 2.98 -6.39 -9.98
N LEU A 52 3.73 -5.43 -9.49
CA LEU A 52 4.83 -5.69 -8.55
C LEU A 52 4.33 -6.28 -7.24
N PHE A 53 3.22 -5.76 -6.71
CA PHE A 53 2.56 -6.30 -5.52
C PHE A 53 2.16 -7.76 -5.71
N ALA A 54 1.51 -8.07 -6.84
CA ALA A 54 1.06 -9.42 -7.16
C ALA A 54 2.25 -10.40 -7.27
N ALA A 55 3.31 -10.02 -7.99
CA ALA A 55 4.51 -10.83 -8.12
C ALA A 55 5.16 -11.13 -6.77
N LYS A 56 5.38 -10.09 -5.95
CA LYS A 56 5.93 -10.25 -4.59
C LYS A 56 5.01 -11.10 -3.70
N HIS A 57 3.71 -10.93 -3.81
CA HIS A 57 2.76 -11.71 -3.01
C HIS A 57 2.77 -13.19 -3.38
N MET A 58 2.90 -13.50 -4.66
CA MET A 58 3.02 -14.89 -5.12
C MET A 58 4.32 -15.54 -4.64
N ASP A 59 5.43 -14.80 -4.58
CA ASP A 59 6.72 -15.30 -4.12
C ASP A 59 6.77 -15.48 -2.59
N TYR A 60 6.26 -14.51 -1.85
CA TYR A 60 6.39 -14.48 -0.38
C TYR A 60 5.16 -15.01 0.37
N GLY A 61 4.01 -15.06 -0.27
CA GLY A 61 2.75 -15.45 0.36
C GLY A 61 2.27 -14.48 1.45
N LEU A 62 1.33 -14.96 2.27
CA LEU A 62 0.71 -14.14 3.31
C LEU A 62 1.70 -13.72 4.42
N ASN A 63 2.78 -14.46 4.62
CA ASN A 63 3.78 -14.19 5.67
C ASN A 63 4.68 -12.97 5.39
N ASN A 64 4.54 -12.35 4.23
CA ASN A 64 5.35 -11.20 3.84
C ASN A 64 5.23 -9.98 4.79
N ILE A 65 4.19 -9.92 5.61
CA ILE A 65 3.98 -8.86 6.59
C ILE A 65 4.00 -9.35 8.03
N SER A 66 3.90 -10.65 8.25
CA SER A 66 3.88 -11.25 9.58
C SER A 66 5.28 -11.25 10.21
N LEU A 67 5.34 -11.01 11.51
CA LEU A 67 6.57 -11.13 12.31
C LEU A 67 6.78 -12.56 12.85
N GLY A 68 6.10 -13.54 12.28
CA GLY A 68 6.15 -14.96 12.65
C GLY A 68 4.89 -15.42 13.35
N GLY A 69 4.32 -16.52 12.90
CA GLY A 69 3.08 -17.09 13.38
C GLY A 69 1.95 -17.05 12.36
N ASP A 70 0.81 -17.61 12.71
CA ASP A 70 -0.38 -17.62 11.89
C ASP A 70 -0.95 -16.21 11.76
N ILE A 71 -1.17 -15.84 10.52
CA ILE A 71 -1.50 -14.47 10.16
C ILE A 71 -2.92 -14.13 10.54
N LEU A 72 -3.08 -13.02 11.26
CA LEU A 72 -4.34 -12.31 11.42
C LEU A 72 -5.47 -13.10 12.07
N ASN A 73 -5.13 -14.09 12.91
CA ASN A 73 -6.12 -14.86 13.66
C ASN A 73 -6.64 -14.10 14.88
N SER A 74 -5.91 -13.10 15.35
CA SER A 74 -6.27 -12.27 16.49
C SER A 74 -6.06 -10.78 16.23
N LYS A 75 -6.60 -9.96 17.13
CA LYS A 75 -6.39 -8.50 17.11
C LYS A 75 -4.93 -8.14 17.38
N GLU A 76 -4.26 -8.93 18.21
CA GLU A 76 -2.84 -8.79 18.51
C GLU A 76 -1.99 -9.08 17.28
N ASP A 77 -2.30 -10.12 16.51
CA ASP A 77 -1.60 -10.47 15.26
C ASP A 77 -1.71 -9.34 14.24
N LYS A 78 -2.88 -8.73 14.09
CA LYS A 78 -3.07 -7.54 13.27
C LYS A 78 -2.17 -6.38 13.71
N LYS A 79 -2.14 -6.12 15.01
CA LYS A 79 -1.32 -5.07 15.60
C LYS A 79 0.16 -5.32 15.35
N PHE A 80 0.63 -6.55 15.50
CA PHE A 80 2.00 -6.93 15.16
C PHE A 80 2.31 -6.73 13.68
N SER A 81 1.42 -7.14 12.79
CA SER A 81 1.60 -6.96 11.35
C SER A 81 1.66 -5.49 10.95
N LEU A 82 0.78 -4.66 11.51
CA LEU A 82 0.80 -3.20 11.28
C LEU A 82 2.06 -2.55 11.87
N THR A 83 2.53 -3.01 13.02
CA THR A 83 3.78 -2.56 13.62
C THR A 83 4.98 -2.91 12.73
N GLY A 84 5.01 -4.13 12.19
CA GLY A 84 6.04 -4.56 11.23
C GLY A 84 6.05 -3.70 9.97
N LEU A 85 4.89 -3.36 9.43
CA LEU A 85 4.78 -2.44 8.29
C LEU A 85 5.27 -1.03 8.64
N ALA A 86 4.96 -0.52 9.82
CA ALA A 86 5.44 0.78 10.29
C ALA A 86 6.96 0.83 10.41
N ILE A 87 7.59 -0.24 10.90
CA ILE A 87 9.05 -0.35 10.96
C ILE A 87 9.65 -0.33 9.56
N ARG A 88 9.12 -1.12 8.62
CA ARG A 88 9.58 -1.14 7.23
C ARG A 88 9.41 0.20 6.53
N LEU A 89 8.31 0.91 6.80
CA LEU A 89 8.10 2.27 6.29
C LEU A 89 9.17 3.22 6.83
N THR A 90 9.50 3.14 8.10
CA THR A 90 10.56 3.96 8.72
C THR A 90 11.91 3.73 8.04
N ASP A 91 12.27 2.48 7.77
CA ASP A 91 13.52 2.14 7.07
C ASP A 91 13.54 2.73 5.64
N LYS A 92 12.45 2.61 4.91
CA LYS A 92 12.33 3.16 3.55
C LYS A 92 12.40 4.70 3.54
N ILE A 93 11.76 5.36 4.51
CA ILE A 93 11.84 6.81 4.66
C ILE A 93 13.27 7.26 5.02
N SER A 94 13.94 6.54 5.91
CA SER A 94 15.33 6.83 6.27
C SER A 94 16.26 6.69 5.08
N ARG A 95 16.08 5.63 4.28
CA ARG A 95 16.81 5.43 3.03
C ARG A 95 16.56 6.57 2.05
N LEU A 96 15.30 6.95 1.85
CA LEU A 96 14.93 8.03 0.93
C LEU A 96 15.59 9.35 1.34
N LYS A 97 15.58 9.68 2.63
CA LYS A 97 16.28 10.86 3.16
C LYS A 97 17.78 10.82 2.84
N ASN A 98 18.43 9.68 3.05
CA ASN A 98 19.85 9.52 2.76
C ASN A 98 20.16 9.66 1.26
N LEU A 99 19.35 9.11 0.38
CA LEU A 99 19.50 9.25 -1.06
C LEU A 99 19.35 10.71 -1.51
N LEU A 100 18.39 11.44 -0.93
CA LEU A 100 18.16 12.86 -1.23
C LEU A 100 19.29 13.76 -0.72
N ILE A 101 19.86 13.48 0.48
CA ILE A 101 20.93 14.27 1.08
C ILE A 101 22.27 13.98 0.38
N ASN A 102 22.61 12.73 0.18
CA ASN A 102 23.93 12.31 -0.28
C ASN A 102 24.05 12.22 -1.81
N GLY A 103 22.93 12.14 -2.53
CA GLY A 103 22.89 12.02 -3.99
C GLY A 103 23.56 10.77 -4.57
N LYS A 104 23.91 9.79 -3.74
CA LYS A 104 24.61 8.57 -4.13
C LYS A 104 23.79 7.34 -3.80
N ASN A 105 23.66 6.44 -4.77
CA ASN A 105 23.03 5.14 -4.60
C ASN A 105 24.03 4.03 -4.94
N PHE A 106 24.49 3.30 -3.93
CA PHE A 106 25.46 2.22 -4.10
C PHE A 106 24.80 0.85 -4.31
N VAL A 107 23.53 0.70 -4.00
CA VAL A 107 22.79 -0.55 -4.16
C VAL A 107 22.13 -0.57 -5.53
N LYS A 108 22.63 -1.43 -6.41
CA LYS A 108 22.04 -1.61 -7.75
C LYS A 108 20.63 -2.21 -7.64
N GLY A 109 19.72 -1.71 -8.47
CA GLY A 109 18.33 -2.21 -8.52
C GLY A 109 17.42 -1.71 -7.40
N GLU A 110 17.90 -0.81 -6.55
CA GLU A 110 17.10 -0.16 -5.51
C GLU A 110 17.25 1.36 -5.60
N GLY A 111 16.59 1.97 -6.56
CA GLY A 111 16.60 3.42 -6.77
C GLY A 111 15.62 4.16 -5.87
N MET A 112 15.55 5.48 -6.08
CA MET A 112 14.59 6.35 -5.39
C MET A 112 13.15 6.00 -5.79
N GLU A 113 12.91 5.73 -7.06
CA GLU A 113 11.62 5.32 -7.60
C GLU A 113 11.12 4.03 -6.96
N ASP A 114 11.97 2.99 -6.89
CA ASP A 114 11.64 1.73 -6.21
C ASP A 114 11.29 1.95 -4.73
N THR A 115 11.98 2.88 -4.09
CA THR A 115 11.71 3.25 -2.69
C THR A 115 10.34 3.91 -2.53
N PHE A 116 9.95 4.79 -3.43
CA PHE A 116 8.60 5.39 -3.43
C PHE A 116 7.51 4.35 -3.69
N ILE A 117 7.72 3.45 -4.63
CA ILE A 117 6.78 2.35 -4.93
C ILE A 117 6.61 1.44 -3.71
N ASP A 118 7.70 1.08 -3.03
CA ASP A 118 7.66 0.29 -1.81
C ASP A 118 6.87 0.99 -0.69
N ILE A 119 7.10 2.28 -0.48
CA ILE A 119 6.36 3.08 0.52
C ILE A 119 4.86 3.06 0.22
N ALA A 120 4.48 3.30 -1.04
CA ALA A 120 3.09 3.29 -1.47
C ALA A 120 2.44 1.91 -1.29
N ASN A 121 3.12 0.84 -1.67
CA ASN A 121 2.63 -0.54 -1.50
C ASN A 121 2.53 -0.94 -0.03
N TYR A 122 3.41 -0.49 0.85
CA TYR A 122 3.27 -0.71 2.29
C TYR A 122 2.03 -0.02 2.85
N GLY A 123 1.69 1.17 2.35
CA GLY A 123 0.43 1.84 2.69
C GLY A 123 -0.80 1.01 2.29
N ILE A 124 -0.81 0.47 1.08
CA ILE A 124 -1.88 -0.41 0.60
C ILE A 124 -1.96 -1.69 1.44
N LYS A 125 -0.84 -2.31 1.76
CA LYS A 125 -0.79 -3.49 2.65
C LYS A 125 -1.41 -3.19 4.02
N GLY A 126 -1.10 -2.04 4.60
CA GLY A 126 -1.70 -1.60 5.86
C GLY A 126 -3.22 -1.48 5.79
N LEU A 127 -3.75 -0.95 4.69
CA LEU A 127 -5.19 -0.90 4.45
C LEU A 127 -5.81 -2.28 4.29
N LEU A 128 -5.17 -3.18 3.55
CA LEU A 128 -5.64 -4.57 3.37
C LEU A 128 -5.68 -5.32 4.70
N VAL A 129 -4.65 -5.18 5.52
CA VAL A 129 -4.61 -5.76 6.88
C VAL A 129 -5.72 -5.17 7.75
N GLY A 130 -5.82 -3.85 7.80
CA GLY A 130 -6.82 -3.16 8.63
C GLY A 130 -8.27 -3.48 8.24
N ARG A 131 -8.51 -3.75 6.96
CA ARG A 131 -9.84 -4.11 6.41
C ARG A 131 -10.13 -5.61 6.41
N ASP A 132 -9.31 -6.45 7.06
CA ASP A 132 -9.43 -7.91 7.08
C ASP A 132 -9.42 -8.56 5.69
N LYS A 133 -8.69 -7.97 4.75
CA LYS A 133 -8.56 -8.46 3.36
C LYS A 133 -7.22 -9.13 3.06
N TRP A 134 -6.30 -9.16 4.03
CA TRP A 134 -5.02 -9.85 3.91
C TRP A 134 -5.20 -11.35 4.18
N LYS A 135 -5.79 -12.06 3.24
CA LYS A 135 -6.11 -13.50 3.33
C LYS A 135 -6.32 -14.09 1.95
N LYS A 136 -6.32 -15.42 1.88
CA LYS A 136 -6.70 -16.13 0.66
C LYS A 136 -8.16 -15.90 0.31
#